data_22ef7a4379590637ec9c68688b964458
#
_entry.id   22ef7a4379590637ec9c68688b964458
#
_cell.length_a   1.000
_cell.length_b   1.000
_cell.length_c   1.000
_cell.angle_alpha   90.00
_cell.angle_beta   90.00
_cell.angle_gamma   90.00
#
_symmetry.space_group_name_H-M   'P 1'
#
loop_
_entity.id
_entity.type
_entity.pdbx_description
1 polymer ?
#
loop_
_entity_poly.entity_id
_entity_poly.type
_entity_poly.pdbx_seq_one_letter_code
_entity_poly.pdbx_strand_id
1 'polypeptide(L)'
;RKADKVQRDQSKLNETGIRKLRREKVFTTPNVFPPADFQQQEIGDNPDFREVVEPQNCYICKQDYSTIHHFYDQLCPACAELNFRKRTASADLRGRVALLTGGRVKIGYQAGIKLLRAGVHLIVSTRFPRDSAVRYAAEPDFKDWGHRLEIFGLDLRHTPSVEAFCRHLLATHSQLDFIINNACQTVRRPPDFYAHMMERENGPLHDLPEEARRLLGAYEGLRGYHLLPEGRADLLVGPDAQQRVPTEAIAGLTHAAALSQVPLLPDELAAQQGLFPEGRLDQDLQQVDLRERNSWRLMMAEVPSVELLEVQLVNAIAPFI
;
A
#
# COMPACT_ATOMS: atom_id res chain seq x y z
N ARG A 1 18.43 -29.21 -27.46
CA ARG A 1 19.18 -27.95 -27.78
C ARG A 1 18.41 -26.67 -27.50
N LYS A 2 17.13 -26.50 -27.95
CA LYS A 2 16.34 -25.27 -27.65
C LYS A 2 15.97 -25.21 -26.17
N ALA A 3 15.52 -26.32 -25.60
CA ALA A 3 15.17 -26.41 -24.18
C ALA A 3 16.38 -26.12 -23.27
N ASP A 4 17.56 -26.65 -23.63
CA ASP A 4 18.78 -26.46 -22.86
C ASP A 4 19.24 -24.99 -22.85
N LYS A 5 19.11 -24.29 -23.99
CA LYS A 5 19.38 -22.84 -24.07
C LYS A 5 18.45 -22.05 -23.16
N VAL A 6 17.13 -22.31 -23.26
CA VAL A 6 16.12 -21.64 -22.43
C VAL A 6 16.39 -21.89 -20.95
N GLN A 7 16.70 -23.12 -20.56
CA GLN A 7 16.99 -23.45 -19.17
C GLN A 7 18.27 -22.75 -18.66
N ARG A 8 19.33 -22.68 -19.48
CA ARG A 8 20.56 -21.95 -19.17
C ARG A 8 20.30 -20.46 -18.96
N ASP A 9 19.51 -19.84 -19.85
CA ASP A 9 19.18 -18.42 -19.79
C ASP A 9 18.29 -18.13 -18.58
N GLN A 10 17.30 -18.99 -18.30
CA GLN A 10 16.47 -18.85 -17.09
C GLN A 10 17.26 -18.99 -15.80
N SER A 11 18.26 -19.88 -15.77
CA SER A 11 19.17 -19.99 -14.62
C SER A 11 19.91 -18.68 -14.37
N LYS A 12 20.51 -18.10 -15.39
CA LYS A 12 21.21 -16.81 -15.30
C LYS A 12 20.30 -15.66 -14.85
N LEU A 13 19.11 -15.56 -15.45
CA LEU A 13 18.13 -14.55 -15.07
C LEU A 13 17.66 -14.71 -13.62
N ASN A 14 17.57 -15.95 -13.12
CA ASN A 14 17.18 -16.23 -11.75
C ASN A 14 18.20 -15.78 -10.69
N GLU A 15 19.46 -15.57 -11.08
CA GLU A 15 20.51 -15.09 -10.22
C GLU A 15 20.52 -13.57 -10.05
N THR A 16 19.76 -12.84 -10.87
CA THR A 16 19.64 -11.37 -10.75
C THR A 16 19.03 -10.95 -9.41
N GLY A 17 19.47 -9.81 -8.88
CA GLY A 17 19.01 -9.30 -7.59
C GLY A 17 17.50 -9.12 -7.53
N ILE A 18 16.87 -8.60 -8.59
CA ILE A 18 15.42 -8.40 -8.65
C ILE A 18 14.63 -9.70 -8.56
N ARG A 19 15.10 -10.80 -9.19
CA ARG A 19 14.44 -12.11 -9.10
C ARG A 19 14.66 -12.77 -7.75
N LYS A 20 15.81 -12.58 -7.12
CA LYS A 20 16.06 -13.03 -5.74
C LYS A 20 15.07 -12.35 -4.78
N LEU A 21 14.96 -11.02 -4.83
CA LEU A 21 14.05 -10.24 -3.98
C LEU A 21 12.56 -10.59 -4.22
N ARG A 22 12.16 -10.89 -5.47
CA ARG A 22 10.78 -11.32 -5.76
C ARG A 22 10.39 -12.67 -5.14
N ARG A 23 11.35 -13.46 -4.69
CA ARG A 23 11.11 -14.73 -3.97
C ARG A 23 10.94 -14.53 -2.47
N GLU A 24 11.40 -13.39 -1.95
CA GLU A 24 11.18 -13.01 -0.55
C GLU A 24 9.67 -12.76 -0.31
N LYS A 25 9.19 -13.08 0.88
CA LYS A 25 7.78 -12.88 1.25
C LYS A 25 7.39 -11.42 1.26
N VAL A 26 8.31 -10.53 1.60
CA VAL A 26 8.11 -9.08 1.58
C VAL A 26 9.29 -8.43 0.87
N PHE A 27 9.01 -7.65 -0.16
CA PHE A 27 10.03 -6.84 -0.82
C PHE A 27 10.33 -5.62 0.07
N THR A 28 11.46 -5.63 0.75
CA THR A 28 11.88 -4.56 1.65
C THR A 28 12.72 -3.51 0.92
N THR A 29 12.55 -2.24 1.29
CA THR A 29 13.47 -1.17 0.92
C THR A 29 14.58 -1.05 1.97
N PRO A 30 15.80 -0.57 1.62
CA PRO A 30 16.83 -0.28 2.61
C PRO A 30 16.32 0.69 3.67
N ASN A 31 16.72 0.49 4.94
CA ASN A 31 16.27 1.31 6.07
C ASN A 31 16.79 2.75 6.02
N VAL A 32 17.96 2.95 5.38
CA VAL A 32 18.57 4.28 5.17
C VAL A 32 18.87 4.45 3.68
N PHE A 33 18.75 5.67 3.12
CA PHE A 33 18.94 5.93 1.71
C PHE A 33 20.06 6.95 1.45
N PRO A 34 21.19 6.53 0.91
CA PRO A 34 21.65 5.13 0.86
C PRO A 34 21.95 4.62 2.28
N PRO A 35 21.90 3.32 2.55
CA PRO A 35 22.39 2.74 3.80
C PRO A 35 23.84 3.18 4.07
N ALA A 36 24.20 3.36 5.35
CA ALA A 36 25.53 3.88 5.72
C ALA A 36 26.70 3.03 5.19
N ASP A 37 26.45 1.73 5.04
CA ASP A 37 27.39 0.72 4.53
C ASP A 37 27.04 0.24 3.11
N PHE A 38 26.15 0.96 2.41
CA PHE A 38 25.76 0.60 1.06
C PHE A 38 26.94 0.74 0.11
N GLN A 39 27.47 -0.40 -0.29
CA GLN A 39 28.40 -0.53 -1.40
C GLN A 39 27.67 -1.17 -2.55
N GLN A 40 27.67 -0.51 -3.69
CA GLN A 40 27.18 -1.10 -4.93
C GLN A 40 28.06 -2.33 -5.19
N GLN A 41 27.47 -3.53 -5.16
CA GLN A 41 28.21 -4.74 -5.45
C GLN A 41 28.72 -4.68 -6.87
N GLU A 42 30.03 -4.52 -7.01
CA GLU A 42 30.69 -4.78 -8.28
C GLU A 42 30.63 -6.28 -8.53
N ILE A 43 30.05 -6.65 -9.64
CA ILE A 43 30.05 -8.04 -10.07
C ILE A 43 31.47 -8.34 -10.53
N GLY A 44 32.11 -9.32 -9.90
CA GLY A 44 33.40 -9.82 -10.37
C GLY A 44 33.36 -10.16 -11.86
N ASP A 45 34.49 -10.00 -12.52
CA ASP A 45 34.67 -10.20 -13.98
C ASP A 45 34.52 -11.66 -14.41
N ASN A 46 33.32 -12.24 -14.19
CA ASN A 46 32.95 -13.52 -14.78
C ASN A 46 32.10 -13.27 -16.03
N PRO A 47 32.71 -13.26 -17.24
CA PRO A 47 32.01 -12.97 -18.49
C PRO A 47 30.87 -13.97 -18.79
N ASP A 48 31.01 -15.23 -18.37
CA ASP A 48 29.98 -16.26 -18.58
C ASP A 48 28.71 -16.02 -17.77
N PHE A 49 28.79 -15.30 -16.69
CA PHE A 49 27.63 -14.96 -15.87
C PHE A 49 26.76 -13.87 -16.50
N ARG A 50 27.36 -12.98 -17.28
CA ARG A 50 26.73 -11.75 -17.76
C ARG A 50 25.97 -11.88 -19.07
N GLU A 51 26.10 -12.98 -19.79
CA GLU A 51 25.49 -13.11 -21.12
C GLU A 51 24.45 -14.23 -21.20
N VAL A 52 23.33 -13.92 -21.84
CA VAL A 52 22.35 -14.90 -22.30
C VAL A 52 22.61 -15.29 -23.75
N VAL A 53 22.21 -16.50 -24.11
CA VAL A 53 22.42 -17.04 -25.47
C VAL A 53 21.49 -16.40 -26.49
N GLU A 54 20.24 -16.15 -26.08
CA GLU A 54 19.23 -15.49 -26.92
C GLU A 54 19.09 -14.03 -26.46
N PRO A 55 19.30 -13.03 -27.34
CA PRO A 55 19.14 -11.63 -27.01
C PRO A 55 17.77 -11.34 -26.39
N GLN A 56 17.75 -10.49 -25.35
CA GLN A 56 16.56 -10.01 -24.68
C GLN A 56 16.21 -8.63 -25.20
N ASN A 57 14.92 -8.29 -25.25
CA ASN A 57 14.48 -6.94 -25.59
C ASN A 57 14.31 -6.10 -24.30
N CYS A 58 14.97 -4.95 -24.26
CA CYS A 58 14.91 -4.06 -23.09
C CYS A 58 13.51 -3.50 -22.88
N TYR A 59 12.97 -3.66 -21.67
CA TYR A 59 11.62 -3.18 -21.34
C TYR A 59 11.47 -1.64 -21.52
N ILE A 60 12.55 -0.87 -21.32
CA ILE A 60 12.52 0.60 -21.39
C ILE A 60 12.82 1.09 -22.82
N CYS A 61 14.04 0.87 -23.32
CA CYS A 61 14.48 1.46 -24.60
C CYS A 61 14.18 0.59 -25.81
N LYS A 62 13.67 -0.64 -25.62
CA LYS A 62 13.31 -1.60 -26.67
C LYS A 62 14.48 -2.09 -27.53
N GLN A 63 15.72 -1.80 -27.15
CA GLN A 63 16.91 -2.31 -27.81
C GLN A 63 17.19 -3.75 -27.34
N ASP A 64 17.70 -4.57 -28.26
CA ASP A 64 18.12 -5.91 -27.92
C ASP A 64 19.45 -5.88 -27.16
N TYR A 65 19.60 -6.78 -26.20
CA TYR A 65 20.81 -6.93 -25.38
C TYR A 65 21.01 -8.39 -24.97
N SER A 66 22.25 -8.79 -24.83
CA SER A 66 22.64 -10.11 -24.32
C SER A 66 23.27 -10.03 -22.92
N THR A 67 23.87 -8.90 -22.57
CA THR A 67 24.53 -8.69 -21.27
C THR A 67 23.51 -8.40 -20.21
N ILE A 68 23.48 -9.22 -19.14
CA ILE A 68 22.54 -9.10 -18.02
C ILE A 68 23.16 -8.26 -16.90
N HIS A 69 22.36 -7.30 -16.39
CA HIS A 69 22.75 -6.53 -15.22
C HIS A 69 22.60 -7.39 -13.95
N HIS A 70 23.48 -7.20 -12.97
CA HIS A 70 23.48 -7.98 -11.73
C HIS A 70 22.14 -7.93 -10.97
N PHE A 71 21.43 -6.83 -11.09
CA PHE A 71 20.16 -6.62 -10.37
C PHE A 71 18.93 -6.81 -11.26
N TYR A 72 18.94 -6.23 -12.47
CA TYR A 72 17.77 -6.25 -13.36
C TYR A 72 17.85 -7.34 -14.43
N ASP A 73 16.75 -8.06 -14.59
CA ASP A 73 16.62 -9.17 -15.54
C ASP A 73 16.02 -8.77 -16.92
N GLN A 74 15.36 -7.61 -17.00
CA GLN A 74 14.62 -7.17 -18.21
C GLN A 74 15.08 -5.82 -18.76
N LEU A 75 16.22 -5.34 -18.34
CA LEU A 75 16.77 -4.06 -18.78
C LEU A 75 18.16 -4.24 -19.39
N CYS A 76 18.44 -3.54 -20.50
CA CYS A 76 19.81 -3.46 -21.00
C CYS A 76 20.73 -2.79 -19.97
N PRO A 77 22.05 -3.00 -20.04
CA PRO A 77 22.99 -2.48 -19.03
C PRO A 77 22.85 -0.99 -18.74
N ALA A 78 22.70 -0.16 -19.76
CA ALA A 78 22.56 1.29 -19.60
C ALA A 78 21.26 1.70 -18.86
N CYS A 79 20.12 1.10 -19.26
CA CYS A 79 18.85 1.36 -18.59
C CYS A 79 18.83 0.78 -17.17
N ALA A 80 19.45 -0.37 -16.97
CA ALA A 80 19.56 -1.04 -15.68
C ALA A 80 20.39 -0.21 -14.71
N GLU A 81 21.56 0.27 -15.10
CA GLU A 81 22.44 1.09 -14.27
C GLU A 81 21.76 2.40 -13.84
N LEU A 82 21.09 3.09 -14.78
CA LEU A 82 20.32 4.29 -14.44
C LEU A 82 19.26 4.00 -13.38
N ASN A 83 18.48 2.92 -13.57
CA ASN A 83 17.43 2.55 -12.62
C ASN A 83 18.00 2.08 -11.27
N PHE A 84 19.14 1.39 -11.29
CA PHE A 84 19.78 0.91 -10.08
C PHE A 84 20.24 2.08 -9.19
N ARG A 85 20.89 3.09 -9.76
CA ARG A 85 21.25 4.32 -9.04
C ARG A 85 20.02 5.06 -8.48
N LYS A 86 18.91 5.06 -9.22
CA LYS A 86 17.65 5.69 -8.77
C LYS A 86 16.99 4.99 -7.58
N ARG A 87 17.31 3.72 -7.30
CA ARG A 87 16.75 2.99 -6.16
C ARG A 87 17.07 3.65 -4.82
N THR A 88 18.27 4.19 -4.69
CA THR A 88 18.76 4.84 -3.47
C THR A 88 18.62 6.36 -3.52
N ALA A 89 18.09 6.92 -4.62
CA ALA A 89 17.83 8.35 -4.70
C ALA A 89 16.85 8.78 -3.60
N SER A 90 17.22 9.82 -2.87
CA SER A 90 16.43 10.44 -1.83
C SER A 90 16.49 11.96 -1.94
N ALA A 91 15.62 12.64 -1.21
CA ALA A 91 15.59 14.09 -1.06
C ALA A 91 15.39 14.44 0.41
N ASP A 92 15.79 15.62 0.83
CA ASP A 92 15.42 16.17 2.14
C ASP A 92 14.03 16.79 2.03
N LEU A 93 13.04 16.13 2.62
CA LEU A 93 11.65 16.53 2.62
C LEU A 93 11.15 16.92 4.02
N ARG A 94 12.06 17.24 4.93
CA ARG A 94 11.71 17.71 6.28
C ARG A 94 10.85 18.97 6.22
N GLY A 95 9.82 19.01 7.05
CA GLY A 95 8.85 20.12 7.07
C GLY A 95 7.79 20.05 5.97
N ARG A 96 7.81 19.03 5.08
CA ARG A 96 6.78 18.80 4.08
C ARG A 96 5.71 17.84 4.61
N VAL A 97 4.49 18.04 4.13
CA VAL A 97 3.32 17.20 4.46
C VAL A 97 2.84 16.50 3.19
N ALA A 98 2.61 15.19 3.28
CA ALA A 98 2.13 14.40 2.16
C ALA A 98 0.90 13.57 2.54
N LEU A 99 -0.08 13.53 1.65
CA LEU A 99 -1.19 12.59 1.68
C LEU A 99 -0.90 11.44 0.70
N LEU A 100 -0.98 10.21 1.19
CA LEU A 100 -0.81 8.99 0.40
C LEU A 100 -2.03 8.09 0.54
N THR A 101 -2.78 7.89 -0.53
CA THR A 101 -3.90 6.95 -0.52
C THR A 101 -3.44 5.52 -0.79
N GLY A 102 -4.01 4.54 -0.06
CA GLY A 102 -3.68 3.12 -0.24
C GLY A 102 -2.27 2.74 0.24
N GLY A 103 -1.80 3.33 1.34
CA GLY A 103 -0.45 3.13 1.87
C GLY A 103 -0.23 1.83 2.66
N ARG A 104 -1.17 0.88 2.72
CA ARG A 104 -1.07 -0.31 3.56
C ARG A 104 -0.09 -1.38 3.05
N VAL A 105 -0.03 -1.59 1.74
CA VAL A 105 0.73 -2.67 1.09
C VAL A 105 1.32 -2.24 -0.24
N LYS A 106 2.23 -3.05 -0.77
CA LYS A 106 2.80 -2.94 -2.13
C LYS A 106 3.41 -1.56 -2.39
N ILE A 107 3.10 -0.96 -3.56
CA ILE A 107 3.68 0.30 -4.02
C ILE A 107 3.43 1.43 -3.01
N GLY A 108 2.20 1.56 -2.50
CA GLY A 108 1.85 2.60 -1.53
C GLY A 108 2.64 2.48 -0.23
N TYR A 109 2.78 1.26 0.30
CA TYR A 109 3.56 1.03 1.51
C TYR A 109 5.04 1.41 1.32
N GLN A 110 5.66 0.93 0.24
CA GLN A 110 7.05 1.23 -0.07
C GLN A 110 7.30 2.74 -0.32
N ALA A 111 6.36 3.40 -1.00
CA ALA A 111 6.40 4.86 -1.18
C ALA A 111 6.29 5.58 0.16
N GLY A 112 5.38 5.14 1.04
CA GLY A 112 5.21 5.69 2.39
C GLY A 112 6.48 5.60 3.22
N ILE A 113 7.12 4.43 3.26
CA ILE A 113 8.41 4.25 3.97
C ILE A 113 9.49 5.17 3.40
N LYS A 114 9.61 5.30 2.07
CA LYS A 114 10.57 6.22 1.45
C LYS A 114 10.32 7.68 1.84
N LEU A 115 9.08 8.13 1.83
CA LEU A 115 8.69 9.48 2.22
C LEU A 115 9.01 9.76 3.69
N LEU A 116 8.69 8.83 4.59
CA LEU A 116 9.00 8.94 6.02
C LEU A 116 10.51 9.03 6.27
N ARG A 117 11.31 8.19 5.61
CA ARG A 117 12.77 8.21 5.66
C ARG A 117 13.36 9.49 5.06
N ALA A 118 12.68 10.12 4.10
CA ALA A 118 13.04 11.42 3.54
C ALA A 118 12.67 12.63 4.43
N GLY A 119 11.93 12.39 5.53
CA GLY A 119 11.60 13.44 6.50
C GLY A 119 10.18 13.99 6.44
N VAL A 120 9.32 13.48 5.55
CA VAL A 120 7.93 13.92 5.37
C VAL A 120 7.09 13.64 6.62
N HIS A 121 6.16 14.55 6.95
CA HIS A 121 4.99 14.23 7.75
C HIS A 121 3.95 13.56 6.84
N LEU A 122 3.71 12.28 7.07
CA LEU A 122 2.93 11.44 6.16
C LEU A 122 1.55 11.12 6.74
N ILE A 123 0.53 11.40 5.94
CA ILE A 123 -0.86 11.03 6.19
C ILE A 123 -1.21 9.88 5.24
N VAL A 124 -1.52 8.71 5.78
CA VAL A 124 -1.89 7.52 5.01
C VAL A 124 -3.37 7.26 5.15
N SER A 125 -4.05 7.03 4.02
CA SER A 125 -5.41 6.50 4.04
C SER A 125 -5.47 5.06 3.54
N THR A 126 -6.32 4.24 4.16
CA THR A 126 -6.54 2.84 3.81
C THR A 126 -7.89 2.34 4.35
N ARG A 127 -8.45 1.32 3.72
CA ARG A 127 -9.66 0.64 4.26
C ARG A 127 -9.39 -0.13 5.54
N PHE A 128 -8.15 -0.58 5.76
CA PHE A 128 -7.73 -1.39 6.89
C PHE A 128 -6.65 -0.69 7.70
N PRO A 129 -7.03 0.31 8.51
CA PRO A 129 -6.08 1.18 9.20
C PRO A 129 -5.30 0.47 10.31
N ARG A 130 -5.91 -0.49 11.02
CA ARG A 130 -5.24 -1.19 12.12
C ARG A 130 -4.19 -2.17 11.61
N ASP A 131 -4.48 -2.92 10.54
CA ASP A 131 -3.49 -3.76 9.88
C ASP A 131 -2.32 -2.90 9.34
N SER A 132 -2.64 -1.75 8.75
CA SER A 132 -1.62 -0.79 8.28
C SER A 132 -0.75 -0.30 9.43
N ALA A 133 -1.34 0.12 10.56
CA ALA A 133 -0.61 0.64 11.71
C ALA A 133 0.36 -0.40 12.29
N VAL A 134 -0.07 -1.65 12.40
CA VAL A 134 0.80 -2.74 12.87
C VAL A 134 1.97 -2.99 11.91
N ARG A 135 1.75 -2.90 10.59
CA ARG A 135 2.81 -3.06 9.59
C ARG A 135 3.87 -1.97 9.68
N TYR A 136 3.47 -0.71 9.76
CA TYR A 136 4.39 0.41 9.93
C TYR A 136 5.13 0.36 11.27
N ALA A 137 4.44 0.03 12.36
CA ALA A 137 5.05 -0.08 13.68
C ALA A 137 6.07 -1.22 13.80
N ALA A 138 6.00 -2.23 12.93
CA ALA A 138 6.94 -3.35 12.87
C ALA A 138 8.23 -3.04 12.09
N GLU A 139 8.34 -1.87 11.44
CA GLU A 139 9.57 -1.50 10.72
C GLU A 139 10.72 -1.27 11.70
N PRO A 140 11.93 -1.75 11.39
CA PRO A 140 13.08 -1.67 12.30
C PRO A 140 13.44 -0.23 12.72
N ASP A 141 13.24 0.73 11.82
CA ASP A 141 13.54 2.16 11.99
C ASP A 141 12.31 3.01 12.36
N PHE A 142 11.22 2.35 12.80
CA PHE A 142 9.97 3.04 13.17
C PHE A 142 10.18 4.19 14.17
N LYS A 143 11.07 4.02 15.13
CA LYS A 143 11.35 5.03 16.18
C LYS A 143 11.86 6.36 15.62
N ASP A 144 12.50 6.34 14.44
CA ASP A 144 13.09 7.53 13.83
C ASP A 144 12.03 8.42 13.14
N TRP A 145 10.90 7.84 12.73
CA TRP A 145 9.90 8.54 11.92
C TRP A 145 8.44 8.31 12.33
N GLY A 146 8.13 7.35 13.21
CA GLY A 146 6.77 7.01 13.59
C GLY A 146 5.95 8.20 14.13
N HIS A 147 6.62 9.18 14.76
CA HIS A 147 6.00 10.42 15.24
C HIS A 147 5.51 11.36 14.12
N ARG A 148 5.88 11.09 12.86
CA ARG A 148 5.48 11.86 11.67
C ARG A 148 4.49 11.11 10.78
N LEU A 149 3.88 10.02 11.27
CA LEU A 149 2.93 9.22 10.53
C LEU A 149 1.55 9.26 11.20
N GLU A 150 0.53 9.56 10.39
CA GLU A 150 -0.89 9.45 10.76
C GLU A 150 -1.59 8.47 9.82
N ILE A 151 -2.45 7.60 10.35
CA ILE A 151 -3.16 6.60 9.56
C ILE A 151 -4.66 6.75 9.76
N PHE A 152 -5.38 6.91 8.65
CA PHE A 152 -6.83 7.06 8.62
C PHE A 152 -7.50 5.89 7.91
N GLY A 153 -8.61 5.42 8.50
CA GLY A 153 -9.52 4.49 7.86
C GLY A 153 -10.41 5.23 6.85
N LEU A 154 -10.28 4.90 5.57
CA LEU A 154 -11.05 5.54 4.51
C LEU A 154 -11.37 4.55 3.39
N ASP A 155 -12.64 4.38 3.11
CA ASP A 155 -13.11 3.70 1.89
C ASP A 155 -13.44 4.76 0.84
N LEU A 156 -12.66 4.81 -0.23
CA LEU A 156 -12.82 5.80 -1.30
C LEU A 156 -14.12 5.64 -2.09
N ARG A 157 -14.86 4.56 -1.89
CA ARG A 157 -16.20 4.37 -2.45
C ARG A 157 -17.26 5.19 -1.71
N HIS A 158 -16.98 5.60 -0.49
CA HIS A 158 -17.91 6.35 0.36
C HIS A 158 -17.54 7.85 0.36
N THR A 159 -18.10 8.59 -0.59
CA THR A 159 -17.80 10.02 -0.80
C THR A 159 -18.02 10.89 0.44
N PRO A 160 -19.07 10.69 1.29
CA PRO A 160 -19.21 11.47 2.52
C PRO A 160 -18.02 11.33 3.49
N SER A 161 -17.42 10.12 3.58
CA SER A 161 -16.20 9.93 4.38
C SER A 161 -14.99 10.62 3.76
N VAL A 162 -14.88 10.65 2.43
CA VAL A 162 -13.79 11.36 1.73
C VAL A 162 -13.89 12.86 2.00
N GLU A 163 -15.09 13.46 1.86
CA GLU A 163 -15.34 14.86 2.16
C GLU A 163 -15.07 15.21 3.64
N ALA A 164 -15.52 14.36 4.56
CA ALA A 164 -15.27 14.55 5.99
C ALA A 164 -13.78 14.50 6.31
N PHE A 165 -13.05 13.56 5.69
CA PHE A 165 -11.60 13.47 5.81
C PHE A 165 -10.90 14.71 5.27
N CYS A 166 -11.29 15.21 4.09
CA CYS A 166 -10.73 16.45 3.52
C CYS A 166 -10.98 17.65 4.42
N ARG A 167 -12.21 17.80 4.96
CA ARG A 167 -12.52 18.86 5.95
C ARG A 167 -11.65 18.75 7.20
N HIS A 168 -11.43 17.55 7.71
CA HIS A 168 -10.53 17.32 8.85
C HIS A 168 -9.11 17.77 8.54
N LEU A 169 -8.56 17.38 7.38
CA LEU A 169 -7.21 17.80 6.98
C LEU A 169 -7.09 19.34 6.88
N LEU A 170 -8.08 20.00 6.29
CA LEU A 170 -8.12 21.48 6.21
C LEU A 170 -8.16 22.15 7.59
N ALA A 171 -8.78 21.51 8.57
CA ALA A 171 -8.90 22.04 9.93
C ALA A 171 -7.64 21.79 10.79
N THR A 172 -6.87 20.73 10.49
CA THR A 172 -5.75 20.29 11.35
C THR A 172 -4.37 20.54 10.77
N HIS A 173 -4.26 20.72 9.46
CA HIS A 173 -3.00 20.93 8.76
C HIS A 173 -2.99 22.30 8.06
N SER A 174 -1.95 23.08 8.28
CA SER A 174 -1.78 24.40 7.65
C SER A 174 -1.30 24.33 6.20
N GLN A 175 -0.75 23.17 5.79
CA GLN A 175 -0.23 22.96 4.44
C GLN A 175 -0.35 21.48 4.04
N LEU A 176 -0.40 21.23 2.75
CA LEU A 176 -0.29 19.94 2.12
C LEU A 176 0.57 20.09 0.86
N ASP A 177 1.80 19.57 0.90
CA ASP A 177 2.77 19.76 -0.19
C ASP A 177 2.59 18.71 -1.31
N PHE A 178 2.18 17.48 -0.95
CA PHE A 178 2.07 16.40 -1.91
C PHE A 178 0.78 15.60 -1.70
N ILE A 179 0.08 15.29 -2.79
CA ILE A 179 -1.01 14.34 -2.83
C ILE A 179 -0.61 13.19 -3.76
N ILE A 180 -0.59 11.97 -3.23
CA ILE A 180 -0.24 10.76 -3.97
C ILE A 180 -1.46 9.85 -4.03
N ASN A 181 -2.21 9.95 -5.13
CA ASN A 181 -3.37 9.10 -5.42
C ASN A 181 -2.91 7.72 -5.90
N ASN A 182 -2.38 6.90 -4.97
CA ASN A 182 -1.91 5.56 -5.26
C ASN A 182 -3.02 4.50 -5.14
N ALA A 183 -4.02 4.70 -4.28
CA ALA A 183 -5.14 3.78 -4.21
C ALA A 183 -5.89 3.74 -5.53
N CYS A 184 -6.03 2.55 -6.11
CA CYS A 184 -6.81 2.33 -7.32
C CYS A 184 -7.54 0.98 -7.27
N GLN A 185 -8.64 0.90 -7.99
CA GLN A 185 -9.37 -0.35 -8.17
C GLN A 185 -9.30 -0.76 -9.64
N THR A 186 -8.65 -1.89 -9.90
CA THR A 186 -8.55 -2.51 -11.22
C THR A 186 -9.14 -3.92 -11.23
N VAL A 187 -9.27 -4.52 -10.05
CA VAL A 187 -9.91 -5.82 -9.81
C VAL A 187 -10.76 -5.69 -8.55
N ARG A 188 -12.05 -6.02 -8.67
CA ARG A 188 -12.91 -6.09 -7.51
C ARG A 188 -12.60 -7.34 -6.69
N ARG A 189 -12.34 -7.13 -5.40
CA ARG A 189 -12.15 -8.19 -4.41
C ARG A 189 -13.40 -8.28 -3.54
N PRO A 190 -14.01 -9.46 -3.41
CA PRO A 190 -15.18 -9.66 -2.57
C PRO A 190 -14.83 -9.53 -1.07
N PRO A 191 -15.81 -9.37 -0.18
CA PRO A 191 -15.60 -9.29 1.26
C PRO A 191 -14.75 -10.43 1.82
N ASP A 192 -15.00 -11.67 1.44
CA ASP A 192 -14.29 -12.86 1.92
C ASP A 192 -12.76 -12.82 1.69
N PHE A 193 -12.32 -12.10 0.66
CA PHE A 193 -10.89 -11.88 0.42
C PHE A 193 -10.20 -11.16 1.59
N TYR A 194 -10.92 -10.33 2.32
CA TYR A 194 -10.42 -9.52 3.43
C TYR A 194 -10.78 -10.06 4.81
N ALA A 195 -11.51 -11.16 4.88
CA ALA A 195 -12.04 -11.72 6.13
C ALA A 195 -10.95 -11.94 7.20
N HIS A 196 -9.77 -12.40 6.78
CA HIS A 196 -8.60 -12.64 7.67
C HIS A 196 -8.10 -11.38 8.42
N MET A 197 -8.45 -10.18 7.98
CA MET A 197 -8.06 -8.93 8.66
C MET A 197 -9.14 -8.43 9.62
N MET A 198 -10.38 -8.87 9.47
CA MET A 198 -11.52 -8.30 10.17
C MET A 198 -11.49 -8.52 11.68
N GLU A 199 -10.89 -9.60 12.14
CA GLU A 199 -10.67 -9.83 13.58
C GLU A 199 -9.88 -8.68 14.20
N ARG A 200 -8.77 -8.28 13.59
CA ARG A 200 -7.95 -7.15 14.06
C ARG A 200 -8.66 -5.81 13.90
N GLU A 201 -9.32 -5.60 12.77
CA GLU A 201 -10.01 -4.33 12.50
C GLU A 201 -11.21 -4.09 13.41
N ASN A 202 -11.90 -5.14 13.84
CA ASN A 202 -13.05 -5.08 14.73
C ASN A 202 -12.71 -5.31 16.22
N GLY A 203 -11.52 -5.84 16.51
CA GLY A 203 -11.08 -6.15 17.88
C GLY A 203 -10.94 -4.90 18.78
N PRO A 204 -10.71 -5.08 20.06
CA PRO A 204 -10.46 -3.98 20.98
C PRO A 204 -9.16 -3.23 20.61
N LEU A 205 -9.17 -1.90 20.73
CA LEU A 205 -8.01 -1.08 20.39
C LEU A 205 -6.80 -1.38 21.29
N HIS A 206 -7.04 -1.79 22.55
CA HIS A 206 -5.98 -2.10 23.51
C HIS A 206 -5.20 -3.38 23.17
N ASP A 207 -5.71 -4.24 22.28
CA ASP A 207 -4.99 -5.43 21.81
C ASP A 207 -3.88 -5.10 20.81
N LEU A 208 -3.89 -3.88 20.27
CA LEU A 208 -2.83 -3.41 19.37
C LEU A 208 -1.59 -2.96 20.17
N PRO A 209 -0.38 -3.13 19.61
CA PRO A 209 0.83 -2.51 20.16
C PRO A 209 0.66 -1.01 20.36
N GLU A 210 1.30 -0.45 21.39
CA GLU A 210 1.16 0.98 21.74
C GLU A 210 1.58 1.89 20.57
N GLU A 211 2.65 1.53 19.88
CA GLU A 211 3.14 2.24 18.71
C GLU A 211 2.09 2.31 17.60
N ALA A 212 1.40 1.19 17.33
CA ALA A 212 0.33 1.13 16.33
C ALA A 212 -0.89 1.97 16.76
N ARG A 213 -1.25 1.95 18.04
CA ARG A 213 -2.36 2.77 18.54
C ARG A 213 -2.13 4.26 18.38
N ARG A 214 -0.90 4.72 18.63
CA ARG A 214 -0.53 6.14 18.44
C ARG A 214 -0.75 6.63 17.01
N LEU A 215 -0.50 5.79 16.02
CA LEU A 215 -0.70 6.12 14.60
C LEU A 215 -2.17 6.31 14.23
N LEU A 216 -3.08 5.73 15.00
CA LEU A 216 -4.52 5.73 14.78
C LEU A 216 -5.25 6.80 15.59
N GLY A 217 -4.55 7.54 16.44
CA GLY A 217 -5.17 8.40 17.48
C GLY A 217 -6.20 9.37 16.92
N ALA A 218 -5.88 10.09 15.85
CA ALA A 218 -6.81 11.01 15.20
C ALA A 218 -8.01 10.28 14.61
N TYR A 219 -7.81 9.20 13.87
CA TYR A 219 -8.88 8.43 13.24
C TYR A 219 -9.83 7.78 14.27
N GLU A 220 -9.30 7.09 15.27
CA GLU A 220 -10.12 6.40 16.27
C GLU A 220 -10.87 7.41 17.13
N GLY A 221 -10.28 8.55 17.44
CA GLY A 221 -10.97 9.65 18.12
C GLY A 221 -12.15 10.19 17.31
N LEU A 222 -11.96 10.46 16.04
CA LEU A 222 -13.01 10.92 15.13
C LEU A 222 -14.14 9.89 14.98
N ARG A 223 -13.80 8.62 14.86
CA ARG A 223 -14.78 7.52 14.77
C ARG A 223 -15.60 7.35 16.05
N GLY A 224 -14.99 7.56 17.20
CA GLY A 224 -15.63 7.44 18.51
C GLY A 224 -16.82 8.37 18.71
N TYR A 225 -16.83 9.54 18.07
CA TYR A 225 -17.94 10.50 18.16
C TYR A 225 -19.26 9.97 17.59
N HIS A 226 -19.21 9.08 16.59
CA HIS A 226 -20.42 8.50 16.00
C HIS A 226 -21.07 7.40 16.84
N LEU A 227 -20.37 6.88 17.86
CA LEU A 227 -20.87 5.82 18.73
C LEU A 227 -21.59 6.37 19.98
N LEU A 228 -21.54 7.68 20.19
CA LEU A 228 -22.19 8.29 21.34
C LEU A 228 -23.65 8.65 21.03
N PRO A 229 -24.61 8.29 21.90
CA PRO A 229 -25.96 8.82 21.84
C PRO A 229 -25.92 10.36 21.84
N GLU A 230 -26.81 10.99 21.10
CA GLU A 230 -26.99 12.44 21.13
C GLU A 230 -27.08 12.93 22.58
N GLY A 231 -26.22 13.87 22.98
CA GLY A 231 -26.16 14.46 24.32
C GLY A 231 -25.07 13.94 25.28
N ARG A 232 -24.22 12.98 24.85
CA ARG A 232 -23.10 12.50 25.67
C ARG A 232 -21.70 12.82 25.12
N ALA A 233 -21.60 13.79 24.22
CA ALA A 233 -20.33 14.29 23.69
C ALA A 233 -19.41 14.84 24.82
N ASP A 234 -19.97 15.25 25.93
CA ASP A 234 -19.25 15.85 27.05
C ASP A 234 -18.38 14.86 27.82
N LEU A 235 -18.63 13.54 27.69
CA LEU A 235 -17.89 12.50 28.40
C LEU A 235 -16.53 12.13 27.78
N LEU A 236 -16.24 12.63 26.56
CA LEU A 236 -14.96 12.40 25.91
C LEU A 236 -13.95 13.55 26.09
N VAL A 237 -14.29 14.55 26.87
CA VAL A 237 -13.49 15.76 27.07
C VAL A 237 -12.58 15.58 28.27
N GLY A 238 -11.30 15.28 28.04
CA GLY A 238 -10.25 15.45 29.03
C GLY A 238 -9.94 16.93 29.28
N PRO A 239 -9.12 17.28 30.31
CA PRO A 239 -8.86 18.67 30.73
C PRO A 239 -8.20 19.57 29.66
N ASP A 240 -7.72 19.01 28.54
CA ASP A 240 -7.07 19.75 27.44
C ASP A 240 -8.01 20.13 26.29
N ALA A 241 -9.30 20.28 26.55
CA ALA A 241 -10.40 20.49 25.60
C ALA A 241 -10.38 21.83 24.81
N GLN A 242 -9.25 22.48 24.66
CA GLN A 242 -9.19 23.78 23.93
C GLN A 242 -9.07 23.65 22.41
N GLN A 243 -8.89 22.44 21.86
CA GLN A 243 -8.92 22.20 20.42
C GLN A 243 -10.16 21.36 20.04
N ARG A 244 -11.34 21.93 20.22
CA ARG A 244 -12.59 21.31 19.74
C ARG A 244 -12.63 21.42 18.23
N VAL A 245 -12.40 20.32 17.49
CA VAL A 245 -12.81 20.22 16.09
C VAL A 245 -14.34 20.28 16.09
N PRO A 246 -14.98 21.19 15.32
CA PRO A 246 -16.43 21.27 15.27
C PRO A 246 -17.04 19.91 14.90
N THR A 247 -18.08 19.48 15.58
CA THR A 247 -18.76 18.18 15.36
C THR A 247 -19.19 18.00 13.89
N GLU A 248 -19.51 19.09 13.19
CA GLU A 248 -19.87 19.12 11.78
C GLU A 248 -18.72 18.69 10.85
N ALA A 249 -17.46 18.95 11.23
CA ALA A 249 -16.29 18.53 10.44
C ALA A 249 -16.05 17.02 10.52
N ILE A 250 -16.64 16.33 11.50
CA ILE A 250 -16.40 14.91 11.82
C ILE A 250 -17.54 14.04 11.27
N ALA A 251 -18.73 14.63 11.03
CA ALA A 251 -19.85 13.91 10.47
C ALA A 251 -19.49 13.30 9.11
N GLY A 252 -19.62 11.98 9.00
CA GLY A 252 -19.37 11.23 7.75
C GLY A 252 -18.19 10.26 7.79
N LEU A 253 -17.25 10.36 8.75
CA LEU A 253 -16.24 9.33 8.92
C LEU A 253 -16.85 8.04 9.48
N THR A 254 -16.61 6.92 8.80
CA THR A 254 -17.21 5.62 9.14
C THR A 254 -16.12 4.59 9.47
N HIS A 255 -16.55 3.42 9.93
CA HIS A 255 -15.67 2.25 10.07
C HIS A 255 -15.34 1.69 8.67
N ALA A 256 -14.24 2.17 8.07
CA ALA A 256 -13.88 1.88 6.70
C ALA A 256 -13.74 0.37 6.42
N ALA A 257 -13.16 -0.40 7.35
CA ALA A 257 -13.03 -1.84 7.22
C ALA A 257 -14.39 -2.52 7.18
N ALA A 258 -15.30 -2.23 8.12
CA ALA A 258 -16.64 -2.82 8.13
C ALA A 258 -17.44 -2.42 6.89
N LEU A 259 -17.36 -1.16 6.46
CA LEU A 259 -18.01 -0.69 5.25
C LEU A 259 -17.53 -1.48 4.01
N SER A 260 -16.24 -1.80 3.94
CA SER A 260 -15.67 -2.58 2.83
C SER A 260 -16.14 -4.04 2.78
N GLN A 261 -16.76 -4.54 3.86
CA GLN A 261 -17.29 -5.91 3.96
C GLN A 261 -18.76 -6.03 3.58
N VAL A 262 -19.44 -4.94 3.22
CA VAL A 262 -20.83 -4.99 2.77
C VAL A 262 -20.89 -5.68 1.41
N PRO A 263 -21.58 -6.84 1.29
CA PRO A 263 -21.73 -7.52 0.01
C PRO A 263 -22.65 -6.70 -0.91
N LEU A 264 -22.22 -6.47 -2.14
CA LEU A 264 -22.95 -5.67 -3.13
C LEU A 264 -23.42 -6.49 -4.33
N LEU A 265 -22.90 -7.71 -4.48
CA LEU A 265 -23.24 -8.62 -5.57
C LEU A 265 -23.84 -9.92 -5.02
N PRO A 266 -24.77 -10.57 -5.76
CA PRO A 266 -25.38 -11.82 -5.32
C PRO A 266 -24.36 -12.91 -4.98
N ASP A 267 -23.29 -13.03 -5.75
CA ASP A 267 -22.24 -14.03 -5.55
C ASP A 267 -21.49 -13.86 -4.22
N GLU A 268 -21.52 -12.66 -3.64
CA GLU A 268 -20.85 -12.35 -2.38
C GLU A 268 -21.70 -12.69 -1.15
N LEU A 269 -22.99 -12.98 -1.36
CA LEU A 269 -23.88 -13.46 -0.31
C LEU A 269 -23.67 -14.94 -0.03
N ALA A 270 -23.10 -15.69 -0.98
CA ALA A 270 -22.73 -17.08 -0.79
C ALA A 270 -21.32 -17.18 -0.21
N ALA A 271 -21.13 -17.99 0.84
CA ALA A 271 -19.81 -18.25 1.40
C ALA A 271 -18.85 -18.78 0.33
N GLN A 272 -17.82 -18.03 -0.01
CA GLN A 272 -16.82 -18.40 -1.01
C GLN A 272 -15.65 -19.17 -0.37
N GLN A 273 -15.96 -20.01 0.62
CA GLN A 273 -14.99 -20.85 1.31
C GLN A 273 -14.22 -21.72 0.29
N GLY A 274 -12.91 -21.72 0.38
CA GLY A 274 -12.04 -22.45 -0.54
C GLY A 274 -11.45 -21.58 -1.68
N LEU A 275 -12.12 -20.50 -2.09
CA LEU A 275 -11.51 -19.55 -3.05
C LEU A 275 -10.50 -18.62 -2.39
N PHE A 276 -10.62 -18.43 -1.08
CA PHE A 276 -9.74 -17.62 -0.24
C PHE A 276 -9.27 -18.45 0.95
N PRO A 277 -8.34 -19.39 0.76
CA PRO A 277 -7.93 -20.33 1.80
C PRO A 277 -7.26 -19.60 2.96
N GLU A 278 -7.78 -19.82 4.17
CA GLU A 278 -7.31 -19.17 5.39
C GLU A 278 -5.81 -19.42 5.64
N GLY A 279 -5.10 -18.40 6.08
CA GLY A 279 -3.67 -18.48 6.37
C GLY A 279 -2.76 -18.56 5.13
N ARG A 280 -3.32 -18.63 3.92
CA ARG A 280 -2.54 -18.70 2.69
C ARG A 280 -2.39 -17.31 2.07
N LEU A 281 -1.24 -16.69 2.36
CA LEU A 281 -0.93 -15.33 1.92
C LEU A 281 0.11 -15.35 0.79
N ASP A 282 0.04 -14.33 -0.07
CA ASP A 282 1.06 -14.08 -1.10
C ASP A 282 2.33 -13.42 -0.49
N GLN A 283 3.29 -13.10 -1.34
CA GLN A 283 4.56 -12.46 -0.93
C GLN A 283 4.37 -11.08 -0.27
N ASP A 284 3.25 -10.41 -0.53
CA ASP A 284 2.90 -9.10 0.04
C ASP A 284 2.02 -9.24 1.30
N LEU A 285 1.91 -10.45 1.85
CA LEU A 285 1.04 -10.81 2.98
C LEU A 285 -0.44 -10.49 2.72
N GLN A 286 -0.89 -10.69 1.48
CA GLN A 286 -2.29 -10.61 1.11
C GLN A 286 -2.87 -12.00 0.86
N GLN A 287 -4.17 -12.14 1.09
CA GLN A 287 -4.91 -13.36 0.83
C GLN A 287 -4.73 -13.83 -0.62
N VAL A 288 -4.44 -15.11 -0.81
CA VAL A 288 -4.41 -15.73 -2.13
C VAL A 288 -5.84 -15.79 -2.70
N ASP A 289 -6.00 -15.44 -3.97
CA ASP A 289 -7.24 -15.45 -4.70
C ASP A 289 -7.21 -16.62 -5.72
N LEU A 290 -7.98 -17.67 -5.46
CA LEU A 290 -8.04 -18.84 -6.31
C LEU A 290 -9.23 -18.82 -7.31
N ARG A 291 -9.90 -17.68 -7.47
CA ARG A 291 -10.97 -17.56 -8.46
C ARG A 291 -10.43 -17.81 -9.87
N GLU A 292 -11.13 -18.60 -10.66
CA GLU A 292 -10.78 -18.87 -12.05
C GLU A 292 -10.87 -17.60 -12.93
N ARG A 293 -11.84 -16.74 -12.62
CA ARG A 293 -12.10 -15.49 -13.33
C ARG A 293 -12.17 -14.31 -12.37
N ASN A 294 -11.60 -13.21 -12.77
CA ASN A 294 -11.64 -11.93 -12.08
C ASN A 294 -11.90 -10.81 -13.09
N SER A 295 -11.99 -9.57 -12.63
CA SER A 295 -12.29 -8.39 -13.45
C SER A 295 -11.43 -8.27 -14.73
N TRP A 296 -10.20 -8.72 -14.72
CA TRP A 296 -9.32 -8.68 -15.91
C TRP A 296 -9.66 -9.71 -16.99
N ARG A 297 -10.45 -10.74 -16.62
CA ARG A 297 -10.84 -11.84 -17.51
C ARG A 297 -12.32 -11.86 -17.84
N LEU A 298 -13.10 -10.97 -17.24
CA LEU A 298 -14.50 -10.78 -17.57
C LEU A 298 -14.64 -10.11 -18.93
N MET A 299 -15.60 -10.59 -19.74
CA MET A 299 -16.03 -9.85 -20.92
C MET A 299 -16.83 -8.61 -20.49
N MET A 300 -16.87 -7.58 -21.32
CA MET A 300 -17.55 -6.31 -20.99
C MET A 300 -19.01 -6.52 -20.56
N ALA A 301 -19.73 -7.45 -21.19
CA ALA A 301 -21.13 -7.78 -20.85
C ALA A 301 -21.27 -8.51 -19.49
N GLU A 302 -20.20 -9.02 -18.94
CA GLU A 302 -20.19 -9.75 -17.65
C GLU A 302 -19.78 -8.85 -16.47
N VAL A 303 -19.27 -7.64 -16.75
CA VAL A 303 -18.87 -6.68 -15.70
C VAL A 303 -20.13 -6.09 -15.05
N PRO A 304 -20.34 -6.30 -13.74
CA PRO A 304 -21.49 -5.70 -13.05
C PRO A 304 -21.40 -4.17 -13.03
N SER A 305 -22.54 -3.50 -13.14
CA SER A 305 -22.61 -2.03 -13.03
C SER A 305 -22.06 -1.52 -11.69
N VAL A 306 -22.22 -2.30 -10.62
CA VAL A 306 -21.64 -2.00 -9.29
C VAL A 306 -20.11 -1.87 -9.40
N GLU A 307 -19.42 -2.79 -10.06
CA GLU A 307 -17.98 -2.73 -10.24
C GLU A 307 -17.54 -1.51 -11.05
N LEU A 308 -18.27 -1.20 -12.13
CA LEU A 308 -18.01 0.00 -12.92
C LEU A 308 -18.13 1.28 -12.07
N LEU A 309 -19.18 1.39 -11.25
CA LEU A 309 -19.39 2.53 -10.37
C LEU A 309 -18.31 2.63 -9.30
N GLU A 310 -17.90 1.51 -8.68
CA GLU A 310 -16.79 1.47 -7.71
C GLU A 310 -15.49 1.97 -8.33
N VAL A 311 -15.17 1.53 -9.56
CA VAL A 311 -13.97 1.98 -10.29
C VAL A 311 -13.98 3.50 -10.50
N GLN A 312 -15.12 4.07 -10.86
CA GLN A 312 -15.26 5.52 -11.03
C GLN A 312 -15.12 6.26 -9.69
N LEU A 313 -15.75 5.76 -8.63
CA LEU A 313 -15.65 6.34 -7.28
C LEU A 313 -14.21 6.37 -6.79
N VAL A 314 -13.50 5.23 -6.88
CA VAL A 314 -12.13 5.10 -6.35
C VAL A 314 -11.10 5.83 -7.22
N ASN A 315 -11.19 5.71 -8.55
CA ASN A 315 -10.11 6.13 -9.44
C ASN A 315 -10.29 7.56 -9.99
N ALA A 316 -11.49 8.12 -9.90
CA ALA A 316 -11.79 9.44 -10.46
C ALA A 316 -12.45 10.39 -9.43
N ILE A 317 -13.55 9.98 -8.79
CA ILE A 317 -14.32 10.88 -7.94
C ILE A 317 -13.59 11.19 -6.64
N ALA A 318 -13.07 10.17 -5.93
CA ALA A 318 -12.33 10.40 -4.70
C ALA A 318 -11.05 11.24 -4.90
N PRO A 319 -10.24 11.03 -5.97
CA PRO A 319 -9.12 11.93 -6.29
C PRO A 319 -9.53 13.36 -6.66
N PHE A 320 -10.75 13.55 -7.14
CA PHE A 320 -11.30 14.89 -7.47
C PHE A 320 -11.69 15.68 -6.22
N ILE A 321 -12.28 15.02 -5.21
CA ILE A 321 -12.65 15.62 -3.93
C ILE A 321 -11.42 16.09 -3.15
#